data_7a2c49ee37635d7f94934b5ac67ec8a3
#
_entry.id   7a2c49ee37635d7f94934b5ac67ec8a3
#
_cell.length_a   1.000
_cell.length_b   1.000
_cell.length_c   1.000
_cell.angle_alpha   90.00
_cell.angle_beta   90.00
_cell.angle_gamma   90.00
#
_symmetry.space_group_name_H-M   'P 1'
#
loop_
_entity.id
_entity.type
_entity.pdbx_description
1 polymer ?
#
loop_
_entity_poly.entity_id
_entity_poly.type
_entity_poly.pdbx_seq_one_letter_code
_entity_poly.pdbx_strand_id
1 'polypeptide(L)'
;MRTPTSLDAVAEAHVDALASHNPLNATWCGLPGHDHELPDFSPEATGRWADELRRTLHLVREAPKVDEADEVTAAAMTERLGLELESIEAGDQLAAVNNIDSPIQWLRDIFDLMPTKTDSDWANVASRMAAMSEALDGYIESLREGISRGIVPARRAVVDAAAQAAALSGQDSRFRGLAAGSGRSGALRGELERAAGIAAEAFGNLGRFLTTELAPAARKADAVGRERYQRASREFLGARIDFDETYEWGVESLAAITAEQEALAREIAGSSATVADAIAQLNADPANLIHGTDALRDWMQRTADEAISALDGRYFTLDPRVRTIEGMIAPSATGGIYYTGPSADFSRPGRMWWSVPEGVTEFTTWQEKTTVHHEGVPGHHLQVGQAVAQAENLNRWRSLVCWVSGHGEGWALYAERLMDEFGFLNPGERLGMLDGQRLRATRVVLDLGVHLGKPAFDRYGGGIWDYDKCWQLLRDNVAMEENQLRFELHRYLGWAGQAPSYLIGQRIWEQIRDDANRRSGQDFDLRDFHDRALAVGSLPLDVLREVLAG
;
A
#
# COMPACT_ATOMS: atom_id res chain seq x y z
N MET A 1 12.59 -5.46 28.03
CA MET A 1 13.20 -6.30 26.95
C MET A 1 12.78 -7.75 27.16
N ARG A 2 12.04 -8.31 26.21
CA ARG A 2 11.63 -9.72 26.20
C ARG A 2 12.85 -10.61 25.90
N THR A 3 12.94 -11.78 26.53
CA THR A 3 13.99 -12.74 26.22
C THR A 3 13.64 -13.46 24.90
N PRO A 4 14.52 -13.47 23.88
CA PRO A 4 14.25 -14.17 22.62
C PRO A 4 13.98 -15.66 22.83
N THR A 5 13.00 -16.18 22.12
CA THR A 5 12.55 -17.58 22.21
C THR A 5 13.04 -18.40 21.02
N SER A 6 12.75 -19.71 21.01
CA SER A 6 13.00 -20.55 19.84
C SER A 6 12.14 -20.15 18.63
N LEU A 7 10.93 -19.62 18.85
CA LEU A 7 10.08 -19.12 17.78
C LEU A 7 10.63 -17.81 17.18
N ASP A 8 11.17 -16.91 18.02
CA ASP A 8 11.88 -15.74 17.50
C ASP A 8 13.05 -16.14 16.62
N ALA A 9 13.82 -17.16 17.00
CA ALA A 9 14.93 -17.66 16.16
C ALA A 9 14.43 -18.18 14.79
N VAL A 10 13.26 -18.80 14.72
CA VAL A 10 12.63 -19.21 13.45
C VAL A 10 12.23 -17.99 12.63
N ALA A 11 11.61 -16.97 13.25
CA ALA A 11 11.21 -15.74 12.58
C ALA A 11 12.42 -14.96 12.04
N GLU A 12 13.50 -14.86 12.84
CA GLU A 12 14.76 -14.23 12.43
C GLU A 12 15.40 -14.94 11.24
N ALA A 13 15.49 -16.28 11.28
CA ALA A 13 16.02 -17.08 10.19
C ALA A 13 15.21 -16.93 8.90
N HIS A 14 13.88 -16.79 9.02
CA HIS A 14 13.00 -16.53 7.87
C HIS A 14 13.27 -15.14 7.26
N VAL A 15 13.52 -14.12 8.06
CA VAL A 15 13.90 -12.79 7.54
C VAL A 15 15.20 -12.85 6.74
N ASP A 16 16.21 -13.59 7.22
CA ASP A 16 17.47 -13.77 6.51
C ASP A 16 17.28 -14.56 5.20
N ALA A 17 16.44 -15.59 5.21
CA ALA A 17 16.08 -16.35 4.00
C ALA A 17 15.32 -15.47 2.98
N LEU A 18 14.38 -14.66 3.45
CA LEU A 18 13.63 -13.71 2.60
C LEU A 18 14.57 -12.65 1.98
N ALA A 19 15.48 -12.09 2.76
CA ALA A 19 16.46 -11.12 2.26
C ALA A 19 17.35 -11.70 1.15
N SER A 20 17.73 -12.98 1.26
CA SER A 20 18.51 -13.69 0.25
C SER A 20 17.67 -14.07 -0.97
N HIS A 21 16.39 -14.44 -0.79
CA HIS A 21 15.47 -14.77 -1.87
C HIS A 21 15.04 -13.52 -2.65
N ASN A 22 14.72 -12.46 -1.92
CA ASN A 22 14.26 -11.19 -2.49
C ASN A 22 15.06 -10.00 -1.94
N PRO A 23 16.23 -9.70 -2.55
CA PRO A 23 17.09 -8.57 -2.17
C PRO A 23 16.41 -7.20 -2.21
N LEU A 24 15.30 -7.04 -2.97
CA LEU A 24 14.52 -5.80 -2.98
C LEU A 24 13.82 -5.59 -1.63
N ASN A 25 13.25 -6.66 -1.05
CA ASN A 25 12.67 -6.61 0.29
C ASN A 25 13.71 -6.28 1.35
N ALA A 26 14.95 -6.78 1.22
CA ALA A 26 16.04 -6.42 2.11
C ALA A 26 16.31 -4.91 2.10
N THR A 27 16.38 -4.30 0.92
CA THR A 27 16.57 -2.84 0.79
C THR A 27 15.36 -2.07 1.35
N TRP A 28 14.12 -2.51 1.11
CA TRP A 28 12.91 -1.89 1.65
C TRP A 28 12.87 -1.92 3.18
N CYS A 29 13.23 -3.06 3.77
CA CYS A 29 13.29 -3.24 5.21
C CYS A 29 14.57 -2.63 5.85
N GLY A 30 15.50 -2.10 5.07
CA GLY A 30 16.77 -1.56 5.57
C GLY A 30 17.74 -2.64 6.08
N LEU A 31 17.62 -3.87 5.60
CA LEU A 31 18.52 -4.98 5.94
C LEU A 31 19.81 -4.85 5.10
N PRO A 32 20.99 -4.78 5.73
CA PRO A 32 22.24 -4.55 5.01
C PRO A 32 22.71 -5.79 4.26
N GLY A 33 23.57 -5.57 3.25
CA GLY A 33 24.33 -6.64 2.59
C GLY A 33 23.79 -7.07 1.24
N HIS A 34 22.59 -6.68 0.85
CA HIS A 34 21.89 -7.13 -0.36
C HIS A 34 21.71 -6.04 -1.43
N ASP A 35 22.25 -4.82 -1.24
CA ASP A 35 22.01 -3.69 -2.13
C ASP A 35 22.60 -3.84 -3.54
N HIS A 36 23.44 -4.83 -3.79
CA HIS A 36 24.05 -5.11 -5.07
C HIS A 36 23.36 -6.22 -5.87
N GLU A 37 22.35 -6.89 -5.29
CA GLU A 37 21.69 -8.08 -5.83
C GLU A 37 20.26 -7.77 -6.31
N LEU A 38 19.77 -8.59 -7.26
CA LEU A 38 18.36 -8.64 -7.68
C LEU A 38 17.79 -10.04 -7.44
N PRO A 39 16.46 -10.17 -7.27
CA PRO A 39 15.82 -11.47 -7.13
C PRO A 39 15.85 -12.26 -8.46
N ASP A 40 15.89 -13.56 -8.35
CA ASP A 40 15.63 -14.50 -9.44
C ASP A 40 14.11 -14.73 -9.52
N PHE A 41 13.48 -14.25 -10.59
CA PHE A 41 12.04 -14.41 -10.83
C PHE A 41 11.69 -15.68 -11.63
N SER A 42 12.61 -16.63 -11.77
CA SER A 42 12.36 -17.87 -12.50
C SER A 42 11.39 -18.80 -11.76
N PRO A 43 10.71 -19.72 -12.48
CA PRO A 43 9.88 -20.75 -11.86
C PRO A 43 10.67 -21.65 -10.89
N GLU A 44 11.94 -21.90 -11.17
CA GLU A 44 12.82 -22.69 -10.31
C GLU A 44 13.09 -21.99 -8.97
N ALA A 45 13.37 -20.69 -9.00
CA ALA A 45 13.56 -19.91 -7.77
C ALA A 45 12.28 -19.84 -6.94
N THR A 46 11.13 -19.68 -7.58
CA THR A 46 9.80 -19.78 -6.93
C THR A 46 9.58 -21.14 -6.28
N GLY A 47 10.00 -22.22 -6.94
CA GLY A 47 9.92 -23.58 -6.37
C GLY A 47 10.80 -23.74 -5.12
N ARG A 48 12.04 -23.24 -5.15
CA ARG A 48 12.94 -23.22 -3.98
C ARG A 48 12.35 -22.43 -2.82
N TRP A 49 11.72 -21.30 -3.12
CA TRP A 49 11.04 -20.47 -2.11
C TRP A 49 9.85 -21.18 -1.49
N ALA A 50 9.02 -21.87 -2.28
CA ALA A 50 7.92 -22.68 -1.77
C ALA A 50 8.40 -23.76 -0.78
N ASP A 51 9.56 -24.40 -1.05
CA ASP A 51 10.14 -25.38 -0.13
C ASP A 51 10.64 -24.73 1.16
N GLU A 52 11.21 -23.53 1.08
CA GLU A 52 11.59 -22.75 2.26
C GLU A 52 10.37 -22.34 3.11
N LEU A 53 9.27 -21.91 2.48
CA LEU A 53 8.01 -21.62 3.18
C LEU A 53 7.46 -22.85 3.92
N ARG A 54 7.46 -24.03 3.27
CA ARG A 54 7.04 -25.29 3.91
C ARG A 54 7.91 -25.64 5.11
N ARG A 55 9.23 -25.46 4.97
CA ARG A 55 10.20 -25.69 6.05
C ARG A 55 9.92 -24.74 7.23
N THR A 56 9.78 -23.45 6.96
CA THR A 56 9.53 -22.44 7.98
C THR A 56 8.18 -22.69 8.68
N LEU A 57 7.12 -22.97 7.94
CA LEU A 57 5.80 -23.31 8.52
C LEU A 57 5.86 -24.56 9.41
N HIS A 58 6.66 -25.56 9.05
CA HIS A 58 6.89 -26.71 9.92
C HIS A 58 7.59 -26.30 11.23
N LEU A 59 8.65 -25.49 11.15
CA LEU A 59 9.38 -25.01 12.34
C LEU A 59 8.52 -24.14 13.25
N VAL A 60 7.70 -23.25 12.68
CA VAL A 60 6.72 -22.43 13.44
C VAL A 60 5.73 -23.31 14.21
N ARG A 61 5.28 -24.39 13.60
CA ARG A 61 4.34 -25.33 14.24
C ARG A 61 4.97 -26.06 15.42
N GLU A 62 6.20 -26.54 15.26
CA GLU A 62 6.92 -27.33 16.27
C GLU A 62 7.52 -26.48 17.38
N ALA A 63 7.78 -25.18 17.14
CA ALA A 63 8.37 -24.31 18.14
C ALA A 63 7.42 -24.13 19.35
N PRO A 64 7.94 -24.28 20.60
CA PRO A 64 7.16 -23.96 21.78
C PRO A 64 6.72 -22.49 21.78
N LYS A 65 5.48 -22.22 22.17
CA LYS A 65 4.95 -20.88 22.42
C LYS A 65 5.02 -20.66 23.93
N VAL A 66 5.90 -19.78 24.36
CA VAL A 66 6.19 -19.58 25.79
C VAL A 66 5.52 -18.33 26.36
N ASP A 67 5.03 -17.45 25.49
CA ASP A 67 4.31 -16.24 25.87
C ASP A 67 3.33 -15.81 24.75
N GLU A 68 2.53 -14.79 25.04
CA GLU A 68 1.54 -14.23 24.10
C GLU A 68 2.18 -13.73 22.78
N ALA A 69 3.37 -13.14 22.83
CA ALA A 69 4.07 -12.67 21.64
C ALA A 69 4.44 -13.83 20.71
N ASP A 70 4.79 -14.99 21.25
CA ASP A 70 5.00 -16.21 20.47
C ASP A 70 3.70 -16.72 19.83
N GLU A 71 2.59 -16.75 20.58
CA GLU A 71 1.30 -17.18 20.04
C GLU A 71 0.87 -16.30 18.87
N VAL A 72 0.96 -14.98 19.05
CA VAL A 72 0.64 -14.01 18.00
C VAL A 72 1.58 -14.13 16.78
N THR A 73 2.89 -14.31 17.02
CA THR A 73 3.86 -14.49 15.93
C THR A 73 3.58 -15.77 15.14
N ALA A 74 3.31 -16.88 15.84
CA ALA A 74 3.00 -18.15 15.21
C ALA A 74 1.70 -18.08 14.36
N ALA A 75 0.66 -17.43 14.89
CA ALA A 75 -0.59 -17.23 14.17
C ALA A 75 -0.39 -16.39 12.92
N ALA A 76 0.31 -15.26 13.05
CA ALA A 76 0.57 -14.35 11.93
C ALA A 76 1.47 -14.99 10.85
N MET A 77 2.56 -15.67 11.23
CA MET A 77 3.41 -16.39 10.29
C MET A 77 2.66 -17.54 9.60
N THR A 78 1.83 -18.28 10.34
CA THR A 78 1.04 -19.37 9.75
C THR A 78 0.07 -18.85 8.71
N GLU A 79 -0.57 -17.71 8.97
CA GLU A 79 -1.51 -17.09 8.03
C GLU A 79 -0.79 -16.53 6.81
N ARG A 80 0.24 -15.70 7.00
CA ARG A 80 0.96 -15.03 5.90
C ARG A 80 1.72 -16.02 5.01
N LEU A 81 2.59 -16.83 5.60
CA LEU A 81 3.41 -17.78 4.84
C LEU A 81 2.56 -18.91 4.24
N GLY A 82 1.48 -19.30 4.94
CA GLY A 82 0.52 -20.26 4.41
C GLY A 82 -0.22 -19.75 3.19
N LEU A 83 -0.63 -18.48 3.19
CA LEU A 83 -1.29 -17.85 2.04
C LEU A 83 -0.33 -17.65 0.86
N GLU A 84 0.91 -17.24 1.14
CA GLU A 84 1.95 -17.11 0.11
C GLU A 84 2.20 -18.45 -0.59
N LEU A 85 2.34 -19.52 0.20
CA LEU A 85 2.50 -20.87 -0.34
C LEU A 85 1.26 -21.29 -1.17
N GLU A 86 0.03 -21.03 -0.69
CA GLU A 86 -1.23 -21.28 -1.42
C GLU A 86 -1.24 -20.55 -2.77
N SER A 87 -0.80 -19.30 -2.81
CA SER A 87 -0.73 -18.47 -4.02
C SER A 87 0.32 -18.99 -5.01
N ILE A 88 1.48 -19.43 -4.52
CA ILE A 88 2.51 -20.06 -5.36
C ILE A 88 1.99 -21.38 -5.96
N GLU A 89 1.36 -22.23 -5.17
CA GLU A 89 0.82 -23.50 -5.64
C GLU A 89 -0.33 -23.31 -6.66
N ALA A 90 -1.11 -22.25 -6.50
CA ALA A 90 -2.12 -21.83 -7.47
C ALA A 90 -1.51 -21.20 -8.75
N GLY A 91 -0.26 -20.76 -8.70
CA GLY A 91 0.44 -20.11 -9.81
C GLY A 91 0.08 -18.65 -10.01
N ASP A 92 -0.40 -17.95 -8.97
CA ASP A 92 -0.83 -16.54 -9.09
C ASP A 92 0.31 -15.61 -9.56
N GLN A 93 1.56 -15.89 -9.15
CA GLN A 93 2.77 -15.17 -9.57
C GLN A 93 3.05 -15.28 -11.08
N LEU A 94 2.59 -16.35 -11.75
CA LEU A 94 2.77 -16.54 -13.19
C LEU A 94 1.93 -15.55 -14.03
N ALA A 95 1.04 -14.82 -13.40
CA ALA A 95 0.22 -13.76 -14.01
C ALA A 95 0.34 -12.43 -13.28
N ALA A 96 1.45 -12.20 -12.55
CA ALA A 96 1.71 -10.97 -11.79
C ALA A 96 2.16 -9.85 -12.73
N VAL A 97 1.22 -9.24 -13.45
CA VAL A 97 1.41 -8.10 -14.36
C VAL A 97 0.30 -7.10 -14.12
N ASN A 98 0.66 -5.88 -13.72
CA ASN A 98 -0.25 -4.75 -13.60
C ASN A 98 0.51 -3.42 -13.82
N ASN A 99 -0.16 -2.29 -13.62
CA ASN A 99 0.40 -0.97 -13.90
C ASN A 99 1.13 -0.32 -12.71
N ILE A 100 1.16 -0.96 -11.52
CA ILE A 100 1.66 -0.34 -10.29
C ILE A 100 2.53 -1.25 -9.42
N ASP A 101 2.25 -2.55 -9.35
CA ASP A 101 2.89 -3.49 -8.42
C ASP A 101 3.15 -4.83 -9.09
N SER A 102 4.27 -4.91 -9.81
CA SER A 102 4.78 -6.12 -10.45
C SER A 102 6.32 -6.01 -10.55
N PRO A 103 7.03 -7.06 -10.95
CA PRO A 103 8.48 -6.99 -11.12
C PRO A 103 8.97 -5.81 -11.97
N ILE A 104 8.16 -5.30 -12.89
CA ILE A 104 8.48 -4.12 -13.70
C ILE A 104 8.69 -2.88 -12.83
N GLN A 105 7.73 -2.62 -11.93
CA GLN A 105 7.78 -1.46 -11.07
C GLN A 105 8.78 -1.67 -9.92
N TRP A 106 8.84 -2.85 -9.33
CA TRP A 106 9.81 -3.15 -8.27
C TRP A 106 11.24 -2.91 -8.72
N LEU A 107 11.61 -3.41 -9.92
CA LEU A 107 12.93 -3.22 -10.51
C LEU A 107 13.19 -1.77 -10.96
N ARG A 108 12.16 -1.00 -11.27
CA ARG A 108 12.27 0.43 -11.57
C ARG A 108 12.50 1.26 -10.31
N ASP A 109 11.68 1.03 -9.28
CA ASP A 109 11.51 1.96 -8.16
C ASP A 109 12.53 1.72 -7.03
N ILE A 110 13.17 0.55 -6.99
CA ILE A 110 14.16 0.23 -5.97
C ILE A 110 15.32 1.23 -5.92
N PHE A 111 15.68 1.83 -7.05
CA PHE A 111 16.76 2.80 -7.14
C PHE A 111 16.48 4.12 -6.41
N ASP A 112 15.20 4.42 -6.09
CA ASP A 112 14.82 5.58 -5.28
C ASP A 112 15.13 5.37 -3.80
N LEU A 113 15.23 4.12 -3.37
CA LEU A 113 15.51 3.74 -1.98
C LEU A 113 16.99 3.47 -1.71
N MET A 114 17.79 3.28 -2.77
CA MET A 114 19.21 2.97 -2.62
C MET A 114 20.02 4.17 -2.14
N PRO A 115 21.01 3.97 -1.24
CA PRO A 115 21.98 4.99 -0.91
C PRO A 115 22.78 5.43 -2.16
N THR A 116 23.11 6.74 -2.24
CA THR A 116 23.83 7.35 -3.37
C THR A 116 24.92 8.32 -2.93
N LYS A 117 25.40 8.20 -1.68
CA LYS A 117 26.37 9.15 -1.09
C LYS A 117 27.80 8.82 -1.48
N THR A 118 28.18 7.55 -1.47
CA THR A 118 29.55 7.05 -1.66
C THR A 118 29.75 6.38 -3.01
N ASP A 119 31.02 6.17 -3.40
CA ASP A 119 31.35 5.36 -4.60
C ASP A 119 30.91 3.91 -4.46
N SER A 120 30.93 3.35 -3.23
CA SER A 120 30.41 2.01 -2.95
C SER A 120 28.90 1.92 -3.17
N ASP A 121 28.13 2.94 -2.78
CA ASP A 121 26.69 2.98 -3.03
C ASP A 121 26.43 2.96 -4.55
N TRP A 122 27.14 3.77 -5.31
CA TRP A 122 27.01 3.82 -6.76
C TRP A 122 27.52 2.54 -7.46
N ALA A 123 28.47 1.83 -6.89
CA ALA A 123 28.88 0.50 -7.37
C ALA A 123 27.73 -0.51 -7.17
N ASN A 124 26.99 -0.46 -6.06
CA ASN A 124 25.78 -1.27 -5.85
C ASN A 124 24.69 -0.94 -6.89
N VAL A 125 24.48 0.35 -7.16
CA VAL A 125 23.53 0.79 -8.23
C VAL A 125 23.94 0.22 -9.57
N ALA A 126 25.24 0.27 -9.95
CA ALA A 126 25.74 -0.30 -11.19
C ALA A 126 25.55 -1.83 -11.23
N SER A 127 25.83 -2.52 -10.13
CA SER A 127 25.64 -3.98 -10.01
C SER A 127 24.19 -4.38 -10.24
N ARG A 128 23.23 -3.72 -9.57
CA ARG A 128 21.79 -3.98 -9.78
C ARG A 128 21.35 -3.71 -11.21
N MET A 129 21.77 -2.59 -11.82
CA MET A 129 21.44 -2.31 -13.22
C MET A 129 22.02 -3.37 -14.17
N ALA A 130 23.22 -3.87 -13.90
CA ALA A 130 23.85 -4.93 -14.71
C ALA A 130 23.13 -6.28 -14.58
N ALA A 131 22.55 -6.58 -13.41
CA ALA A 131 21.79 -7.81 -13.15
C ALA A 131 20.37 -7.83 -13.76
N MET A 132 19.89 -6.70 -14.32
CA MET A 132 18.53 -6.58 -14.87
C MET A 132 18.22 -7.60 -15.96
N SER A 133 19.22 -7.99 -16.79
CA SER A 133 18.98 -8.97 -17.85
C SER A 133 18.56 -10.32 -17.29
N GLU A 134 19.31 -10.83 -16.31
CA GLU A 134 19.03 -12.12 -15.68
C GLU A 134 17.69 -12.13 -14.94
N ALA A 135 17.41 -11.07 -14.15
CA ALA A 135 16.16 -10.95 -13.41
C ALA A 135 14.94 -10.91 -14.34
N LEU A 136 15.01 -10.12 -15.44
CA LEU A 136 13.92 -10.02 -16.40
C LEU A 136 13.78 -11.25 -17.31
N ASP A 137 14.86 -11.95 -17.61
CA ASP A 137 14.81 -13.22 -18.33
C ASP A 137 14.08 -14.29 -17.49
N GLY A 138 14.39 -14.41 -16.20
CA GLY A 138 13.64 -15.28 -15.27
C GLY A 138 12.15 -14.90 -15.15
N TYR A 139 11.84 -13.61 -15.15
CA TYR A 139 10.46 -13.15 -15.16
C TYR A 139 9.72 -13.54 -16.46
N ILE A 140 10.37 -13.40 -17.61
CA ILE A 140 9.83 -13.84 -18.91
C ILE A 140 9.58 -15.36 -18.91
N GLU A 141 10.48 -16.15 -18.31
CA GLU A 141 10.28 -17.60 -18.17
C GLU A 141 9.05 -17.93 -17.34
N SER A 142 8.85 -17.25 -16.20
CA SER A 142 7.67 -17.41 -15.37
C SER A 142 6.36 -17.06 -16.12
N LEU A 143 6.36 -15.96 -16.86
CA LEU A 143 5.20 -15.57 -17.66
C LEU A 143 4.93 -16.56 -18.81
N ARG A 144 5.97 -17.16 -19.43
CA ARG A 144 5.82 -18.23 -20.44
C ARG A 144 5.25 -19.52 -19.83
N GLU A 145 5.68 -19.89 -18.63
CA GLU A 145 5.05 -20.99 -17.89
C GLU A 145 3.57 -20.68 -17.65
N GLY A 146 3.24 -19.45 -17.26
CA GLY A 146 1.85 -18.99 -17.13
C GLY A 146 1.06 -19.18 -18.43
N ILE A 147 1.60 -18.80 -19.58
CA ILE A 147 0.97 -19.03 -20.89
C ILE A 147 0.72 -20.54 -21.11
N SER A 148 1.71 -21.36 -20.83
CA SER A 148 1.60 -22.83 -21.04
C SER A 148 0.55 -23.48 -20.15
N ARG A 149 0.32 -22.94 -18.95
CA ARG A 149 -0.66 -23.41 -17.96
C ARG A 149 -2.03 -22.72 -18.08
N GLY A 150 -2.18 -21.73 -18.98
CA GLY A 150 -3.39 -20.93 -19.11
C GLY A 150 -3.62 -19.96 -17.94
N ILE A 151 -2.60 -19.70 -17.13
CA ILE A 151 -2.60 -18.74 -16.02
C ILE A 151 -2.00 -17.43 -16.53
N VAL A 152 -2.86 -16.56 -17.06
CA VAL A 152 -2.42 -15.35 -17.75
C VAL A 152 -3.09 -14.09 -17.17
N PRO A 153 -2.43 -12.92 -17.23
CA PRO A 153 -3.00 -11.64 -16.81
C PRO A 153 -4.11 -11.15 -17.77
N ALA A 154 -4.83 -10.13 -17.35
CA ALA A 154 -5.74 -9.40 -18.23
C ALA A 154 -4.94 -8.64 -19.30
N ARG A 155 -5.47 -8.62 -20.54
CA ARG A 155 -4.80 -7.98 -21.68
C ARG A 155 -4.53 -6.49 -21.46
N ARG A 156 -5.42 -5.78 -20.77
CA ARG A 156 -5.24 -4.37 -20.40
C ARG A 156 -3.97 -4.19 -19.57
N ALA A 157 -3.79 -4.96 -18.52
CA ALA A 157 -2.61 -4.91 -17.66
C ALA A 157 -1.31 -5.18 -18.45
N VAL A 158 -1.34 -6.11 -19.42
CA VAL A 158 -0.19 -6.37 -20.29
C VAL A 158 0.13 -5.18 -21.19
N VAL A 159 -0.88 -4.50 -21.72
CA VAL A 159 -0.69 -3.31 -22.58
C VAL A 159 -0.06 -2.16 -21.76
N ASP A 160 -0.54 -1.90 -20.55
CA ASP A 160 0.02 -0.88 -19.67
C ASP A 160 1.47 -1.21 -19.28
N ALA A 161 1.73 -2.45 -18.90
CA ALA A 161 3.06 -2.94 -18.56
C ALA A 161 4.05 -2.83 -19.74
N ALA A 162 3.59 -3.16 -20.95
CA ALA A 162 4.40 -3.03 -22.16
C ALA A 162 4.74 -1.57 -22.48
N ALA A 163 3.82 -0.65 -22.25
CA ALA A 163 4.08 0.79 -22.41
C ALA A 163 5.12 1.30 -21.39
N GLN A 164 5.03 0.86 -20.14
CA GLN A 164 6.03 1.18 -19.11
C GLN A 164 7.40 0.58 -19.43
N ALA A 165 7.47 -0.67 -19.86
CA ALA A 165 8.72 -1.30 -20.27
C ALA A 165 9.35 -0.57 -21.47
N ALA A 166 8.55 -0.12 -22.44
CA ALA A 166 9.02 0.68 -23.56
C ALA A 166 9.63 2.03 -23.12
N ALA A 167 8.99 2.73 -22.18
CA ALA A 167 9.51 3.97 -21.61
C ALA A 167 10.86 3.76 -20.88
N LEU A 168 11.07 2.60 -20.24
CA LEU A 168 12.31 2.25 -19.55
C LEU A 168 13.44 1.80 -20.50
N SER A 169 13.14 1.45 -21.75
CA SER A 169 14.09 0.93 -22.74
C SER A 169 14.72 1.99 -23.64
N GLY A 170 14.15 3.20 -23.74
CA GLY A 170 14.56 4.24 -24.68
C GLY A 170 15.89 4.92 -24.37
N GLN A 171 16.28 5.85 -25.24
CA GLN A 171 17.47 6.69 -25.02
C GLN A 171 17.31 7.59 -23.79
N ASP A 172 16.09 8.03 -23.50
CA ASP A 172 15.74 8.83 -22.34
C ASP A 172 15.33 7.97 -21.15
N SER A 173 15.75 6.69 -21.11
CA SER A 173 15.40 5.80 -20.02
C SER A 173 15.90 6.33 -18.69
N ARG A 174 15.09 6.10 -17.65
CA ARG A 174 15.43 6.46 -16.26
C ARG A 174 16.82 5.97 -15.85
N PHE A 175 17.22 4.76 -16.26
CA PHE A 175 18.53 4.19 -15.91
C PHE A 175 19.70 5.01 -16.48
N ARG A 176 19.57 5.49 -17.73
CA ARG A 176 20.55 6.37 -18.35
C ARG A 176 20.59 7.74 -17.66
N GLY A 177 19.42 8.27 -17.28
CA GLY A 177 19.31 9.49 -16.50
C GLY A 177 19.99 9.36 -15.15
N LEU A 178 19.77 8.25 -14.43
CA LEU A 178 20.40 7.95 -13.15
C LEU A 178 21.93 7.87 -13.27
N ALA A 179 22.46 7.16 -14.27
CA ALA A 179 23.89 7.07 -14.52
C ALA A 179 24.51 8.45 -14.85
N ALA A 180 23.85 9.24 -15.69
CA ALA A 180 24.30 10.58 -16.07
C ALA A 180 24.29 11.55 -14.88
N GLY A 181 23.25 11.48 -14.03
CA GLY A 181 23.07 12.32 -12.84
C GLY A 181 23.93 11.93 -11.65
N SER A 182 24.67 10.82 -11.72
CA SER A 182 25.46 10.27 -10.58
C SER A 182 26.56 11.20 -10.07
N GLY A 183 27.06 12.13 -10.89
CA GLY A 183 28.22 12.97 -10.56
C GLY A 183 29.53 12.21 -10.46
N ARG A 184 29.57 10.93 -10.81
CA ARG A 184 30.77 10.08 -10.76
C ARG A 184 31.64 10.27 -12.02
N SER A 185 32.91 9.85 -11.94
CA SER A 185 33.87 9.99 -13.04
C SER A 185 34.73 8.72 -13.19
N GLY A 186 35.57 8.67 -14.25
CA GLY A 186 36.51 7.58 -14.47
C GLY A 186 35.84 6.22 -14.67
N ALA A 187 36.40 5.18 -14.05
CA ALA A 187 35.97 3.79 -14.25
C ALA A 187 34.51 3.55 -13.79
N LEU A 188 34.13 4.10 -12.62
CA LEU A 188 32.77 3.94 -12.07
C LEU A 188 31.69 4.57 -12.96
N ARG A 189 31.97 5.73 -13.55
CA ARG A 189 31.05 6.33 -14.54
C ARG A 189 30.86 5.41 -15.75
N GLY A 190 31.96 4.88 -16.30
CA GLY A 190 31.88 3.95 -17.43
C GLY A 190 31.13 2.66 -17.08
N GLU A 191 31.23 2.20 -15.84
CA GLU A 191 30.49 1.05 -15.33
C GLU A 191 28.97 1.35 -15.24
N LEU A 192 28.60 2.48 -14.64
CA LEU A 192 27.22 2.95 -14.56
C LEU A 192 26.57 3.11 -15.95
N GLU A 193 27.29 3.71 -16.90
CA GLU A 193 26.79 3.90 -18.27
C GLU A 193 26.55 2.56 -18.99
N ARG A 194 27.47 1.59 -18.83
CA ARG A 194 27.30 0.23 -19.39
C ARG A 194 26.13 -0.49 -18.73
N ALA A 195 26.02 -0.47 -17.40
CA ALA A 195 24.98 -1.12 -16.65
C ALA A 195 23.60 -0.53 -16.99
N ALA A 196 23.50 0.79 -17.13
CA ALA A 196 22.27 1.46 -17.59
C ALA A 196 21.87 1.03 -19.02
N GLY A 197 22.86 0.79 -19.89
CA GLY A 197 22.61 0.22 -21.21
C GLY A 197 22.01 -1.17 -21.16
N ILE A 198 22.57 -2.05 -20.30
CA ILE A 198 22.06 -3.42 -20.08
C ILE A 198 20.63 -3.38 -19.55
N ALA A 199 20.36 -2.57 -18.53
CA ALA A 199 19.02 -2.44 -17.96
C ALA A 199 18.00 -1.97 -19.01
N ALA A 200 18.33 -0.94 -19.79
CA ALA A 200 17.44 -0.43 -20.84
C ALA A 200 17.17 -1.48 -21.95
N GLU A 201 18.18 -2.27 -22.34
CA GLU A 201 18.03 -3.35 -23.30
C GLU A 201 17.14 -4.48 -22.76
N ALA A 202 17.34 -4.87 -21.49
CA ALA A 202 16.55 -5.90 -20.82
C ALA A 202 15.06 -5.52 -20.76
N PHE A 203 14.73 -4.29 -20.40
CA PHE A 203 13.34 -3.79 -20.47
C PHE A 203 12.80 -3.73 -21.92
N GLY A 204 13.66 -3.47 -22.91
CA GLY A 204 13.28 -3.56 -24.33
C GLY A 204 12.92 -4.99 -24.74
N ASN A 205 13.66 -5.99 -24.24
CA ASN A 205 13.37 -7.41 -24.46
C ASN A 205 12.02 -7.80 -23.82
N LEU A 206 11.84 -7.40 -22.56
CA LEU A 206 10.57 -7.61 -21.86
C LEU A 206 9.38 -6.96 -22.61
N GLY A 207 9.51 -5.70 -23.02
CA GLY A 207 8.45 -5.00 -23.78
C GLY A 207 8.06 -5.70 -25.08
N ARG A 208 9.07 -6.26 -25.81
CA ARG A 208 8.80 -7.10 -26.99
C ARG A 208 8.04 -8.37 -26.61
N PHE A 209 8.48 -9.11 -25.60
CA PHE A 209 7.80 -10.32 -25.12
C PHE A 209 6.36 -10.02 -24.71
N LEU A 210 6.14 -8.97 -23.90
CA LEU A 210 4.80 -8.56 -23.47
C LEU A 210 3.88 -8.30 -24.67
N THR A 211 4.38 -7.64 -25.71
CA THR A 211 3.59 -7.28 -26.88
C THR A 211 3.37 -8.45 -27.82
N THR A 212 4.39 -9.29 -28.07
CA THR A 212 4.35 -10.28 -29.15
C THR A 212 3.96 -11.67 -28.70
N GLU A 213 4.17 -12.01 -27.43
CA GLU A 213 3.87 -13.33 -26.88
C GLU A 213 2.75 -13.28 -25.82
N LEU A 214 2.87 -12.42 -24.79
CA LEU A 214 1.92 -12.41 -23.68
C LEU A 214 0.57 -11.75 -24.04
N ALA A 215 0.57 -10.59 -24.72
CA ALA A 215 -0.67 -9.88 -25.05
C ALA A 215 -1.63 -10.71 -25.95
N PRO A 216 -1.16 -11.49 -26.94
CA PRO A 216 -2.03 -12.40 -27.69
C PRO A 216 -2.62 -13.52 -26.84
N ALA A 217 -1.89 -14.03 -25.84
CA ALA A 217 -2.32 -15.10 -24.94
C ALA A 217 -3.16 -14.60 -23.75
N ALA A 218 -3.11 -13.31 -23.44
CA ALA A 218 -3.74 -12.69 -22.28
C ALA A 218 -5.28 -12.77 -22.32
N ARG A 219 -5.89 -12.82 -21.13
CA ARG A 219 -7.35 -12.83 -20.98
C ARG A 219 -7.96 -11.53 -21.52
N LYS A 220 -9.11 -11.64 -22.19
CA LYS A 220 -9.87 -10.44 -22.61
C LYS A 220 -10.63 -9.81 -21.46
N ALA A 221 -11.10 -10.62 -20.50
CA ALA A 221 -11.80 -10.17 -19.32
C ALA A 221 -10.82 -9.67 -18.26
N ASP A 222 -11.17 -8.56 -17.60
CA ASP A 222 -10.41 -8.03 -16.48
C ASP A 222 -10.61 -8.88 -15.20
N ALA A 223 -11.79 -9.50 -15.04
CA ALA A 223 -12.16 -10.33 -13.90
C ALA A 223 -11.16 -11.48 -13.64
N VAL A 224 -10.76 -11.66 -12.38
CA VAL A 224 -9.89 -12.78 -11.96
C VAL A 224 -10.64 -14.02 -11.50
N GLY A 225 -11.93 -13.88 -11.19
CA GLY A 225 -12.78 -14.95 -10.67
C GLY A 225 -12.63 -15.20 -9.17
N ARG A 226 -13.61 -15.91 -8.58
CA ARG A 226 -13.78 -16.04 -7.12
C ARG A 226 -12.57 -16.69 -6.42
N GLU A 227 -12.00 -17.73 -6.96
CA GLU A 227 -10.87 -18.44 -6.30
C GLU A 227 -9.62 -17.57 -6.19
N ARG A 228 -9.20 -16.94 -7.30
CA ARG A 228 -8.04 -16.03 -7.27
C ARG A 228 -8.34 -14.80 -6.45
N TYR A 229 -9.56 -14.27 -6.55
CA TYR A 229 -9.99 -13.12 -5.74
C TYR A 229 -9.96 -13.43 -4.25
N GLN A 230 -10.28 -14.66 -3.83
CA GLN A 230 -10.24 -15.07 -2.42
C GLN A 230 -8.81 -15.03 -1.86
N ARG A 231 -7.80 -15.47 -2.61
CA ARG A 231 -6.38 -15.36 -2.19
C ARG A 231 -5.94 -13.91 -2.16
N ALA A 232 -6.21 -13.16 -3.23
CA ALA A 232 -5.88 -11.74 -3.32
C ALA A 232 -6.52 -10.91 -2.19
N SER A 233 -7.80 -11.10 -1.90
CA SER A 233 -8.47 -10.41 -0.80
C SER A 233 -7.84 -10.72 0.57
N ARG A 234 -7.48 -11.98 0.82
CA ARG A 234 -6.78 -12.38 2.05
C ARG A 234 -5.36 -11.79 2.13
N GLU A 235 -4.69 -11.68 0.99
CA GLU A 235 -3.36 -11.07 0.94
C GLU A 235 -3.40 -9.63 1.47
N PHE A 236 -4.37 -8.84 1.02
CA PHE A 236 -4.48 -7.44 1.42
C PHE A 236 -5.21 -7.22 2.74
N LEU A 237 -6.11 -8.09 3.15
CA LEU A 237 -6.87 -7.93 4.40
C LEU A 237 -6.28 -8.72 5.56
N GLY A 238 -5.64 -9.86 5.30
CA GLY A 238 -5.35 -10.82 6.37
C GLY A 238 -6.62 -11.30 7.07
N ALA A 239 -7.75 -11.31 6.35
CA ALA A 239 -9.05 -11.74 6.87
C ALA A 239 -9.87 -12.44 5.80
N ARG A 240 -10.75 -13.33 6.24
CA ARG A 240 -11.78 -13.94 5.39
C ARG A 240 -13.07 -13.14 5.50
N ILE A 241 -13.62 -12.76 4.35
CA ILE A 241 -14.86 -11.99 4.25
C ILE A 241 -15.89 -12.71 3.39
N ASP A 242 -17.18 -12.48 3.64
CA ASP A 242 -18.25 -12.84 2.71
C ASP A 242 -18.32 -11.80 1.59
N PHE A 243 -18.01 -12.20 0.38
CA PHE A 243 -17.94 -11.28 -0.77
C PHE A 243 -19.32 -10.77 -1.21
N ASP A 244 -20.36 -11.57 -1.01
CA ASP A 244 -21.70 -11.18 -1.41
C ASP A 244 -22.24 -10.13 -0.45
N GLU A 245 -22.12 -10.35 0.85
CA GLU A 245 -22.44 -9.39 1.91
C GLU A 245 -21.56 -8.14 1.80
N THR A 246 -20.26 -8.28 1.59
CA THR A 246 -19.33 -7.14 1.52
C THR A 246 -19.62 -6.24 0.30
N TYR A 247 -20.02 -6.83 -0.83
CA TYR A 247 -20.44 -6.06 -2.00
C TYR A 247 -21.70 -5.23 -1.71
N GLU A 248 -22.72 -5.84 -1.11
CA GLU A 248 -23.95 -5.15 -0.73
C GLU A 248 -23.69 -4.03 0.28
N TRP A 249 -22.89 -4.32 1.30
CA TRP A 249 -22.43 -3.31 2.26
C TRP A 249 -21.65 -2.16 1.58
N GLY A 250 -20.81 -2.46 0.60
CA GLY A 250 -20.09 -1.44 -0.18
C GLY A 250 -21.04 -0.50 -0.93
N VAL A 251 -22.10 -1.06 -1.52
CA VAL A 251 -23.17 -0.29 -2.19
C VAL A 251 -23.91 0.61 -1.19
N GLU A 252 -24.29 0.06 -0.05
CA GLU A 252 -24.96 0.82 1.02
C GLU A 252 -24.05 1.92 1.59
N SER A 253 -22.78 1.61 1.82
CA SER A 253 -21.78 2.57 2.30
C SER A 253 -21.58 3.73 1.32
N LEU A 254 -21.49 3.45 0.01
CA LEU A 254 -21.38 4.49 -1.00
C LEU A 254 -22.61 5.40 -1.01
N ALA A 255 -23.81 4.84 -0.87
CA ALA A 255 -25.05 5.61 -0.80
C ALA A 255 -25.11 6.45 0.48
N ALA A 256 -24.74 5.88 1.64
CA ALA A 256 -24.74 6.58 2.92
C ALA A 256 -23.74 7.75 2.94
N ILE A 257 -22.50 7.54 2.48
CA ILE A 257 -21.49 8.59 2.39
C ILE A 257 -21.93 9.71 1.43
N THR A 258 -22.55 9.35 0.29
CA THR A 258 -23.08 10.33 -0.65
C THR A 258 -24.18 11.19 0.01
N ALA A 259 -25.10 10.57 0.74
CA ALA A 259 -26.17 11.29 1.44
C ALA A 259 -25.60 12.20 2.57
N GLU A 260 -24.57 11.76 3.27
CA GLU A 260 -23.85 12.54 4.28
C GLU A 260 -23.18 13.77 3.65
N GLN A 261 -22.47 13.59 2.50
CA GLN A 261 -21.89 14.70 1.75
C GLN A 261 -22.94 15.72 1.28
N GLU A 262 -24.07 15.26 0.77
CA GLU A 262 -25.16 16.14 0.34
C GLU A 262 -25.79 16.92 1.51
N ALA A 263 -25.92 16.28 2.67
CA ALA A 263 -26.41 16.96 3.86
C ALA A 263 -25.42 18.05 4.32
N LEU A 264 -24.15 17.74 4.34
CA LEU A 264 -23.09 18.65 4.72
C LEU A 264 -22.91 19.79 3.72
N ALA A 265 -23.09 19.52 2.41
CA ALA A 265 -23.07 20.57 1.38
C ALA A 265 -24.19 21.60 1.60
N ARG A 266 -25.38 21.15 1.99
CA ARG A 266 -26.49 22.05 2.35
C ARG A 266 -26.21 22.88 3.60
N GLU A 267 -25.49 22.33 4.56
CA GLU A 267 -25.02 23.07 5.75
C GLU A 267 -24.02 24.16 5.38
N ILE A 268 -23.05 23.84 4.52
CA ILE A 268 -21.96 24.76 4.12
C ILE A 268 -22.47 25.87 3.20
N ALA A 269 -23.24 25.53 2.14
CA ALA A 269 -23.53 26.44 1.04
C ALA A 269 -25.02 26.78 0.89
N GLY A 270 -25.89 26.32 1.82
CA GLY A 270 -27.32 26.63 1.85
C GLY A 270 -28.20 25.47 1.40
N SER A 271 -29.49 25.54 1.74
CA SER A 271 -30.46 24.43 1.71
C SER A 271 -30.66 23.75 0.34
N SER A 272 -30.33 24.42 -0.76
CA SER A 272 -30.44 23.89 -2.14
C SER A 272 -29.08 23.55 -2.77
N ALA A 273 -28.00 23.71 -2.01
CA ALA A 273 -26.65 23.51 -2.56
C ALA A 273 -26.36 22.03 -2.83
N THR A 274 -25.65 21.80 -3.91
CA THR A 274 -25.01 20.53 -4.26
C THR A 274 -23.63 20.41 -3.61
N VAL A 275 -23.05 19.22 -3.63
CA VAL A 275 -21.65 19.01 -3.20
C VAL A 275 -20.69 19.89 -4.02
N ALA A 276 -20.94 20.04 -5.32
CA ALA A 276 -20.12 20.91 -6.18
C ALA A 276 -20.20 22.39 -5.76
N ASP A 277 -21.38 22.88 -5.34
CA ASP A 277 -21.54 24.25 -4.84
C ASP A 277 -20.77 24.47 -3.54
N ALA A 278 -20.80 23.50 -2.63
CA ALA A 278 -20.05 23.56 -1.38
C ALA A 278 -18.52 23.56 -1.63
N ILE A 279 -18.05 22.69 -2.52
CA ILE A 279 -16.64 22.67 -2.96
C ILE A 279 -16.22 24.00 -3.57
N ALA A 280 -17.04 24.56 -4.47
CA ALA A 280 -16.75 25.85 -5.08
C ALA A 280 -16.67 26.99 -4.03
N GLN A 281 -17.56 26.98 -3.04
CA GLN A 281 -17.52 27.95 -1.94
C GLN A 281 -16.27 27.79 -1.07
N LEU A 282 -15.91 26.55 -0.70
CA LEU A 282 -14.71 26.26 0.11
C LEU A 282 -13.42 26.66 -0.63
N ASN A 283 -13.34 26.39 -1.93
CA ASN A 283 -12.21 26.78 -2.75
C ASN A 283 -12.09 28.29 -3.00
N ALA A 284 -13.20 29.01 -2.92
CA ALA A 284 -13.21 30.47 -3.05
C ALA A 284 -12.86 31.22 -1.73
N ASP A 285 -12.86 30.52 -0.60
CA ASP A 285 -12.55 31.11 0.70
C ASP A 285 -11.03 31.20 0.90
N PRO A 286 -10.43 32.41 0.98
CA PRO A 286 -8.99 32.56 1.19
C PRO A 286 -8.47 31.90 2.49
N ALA A 287 -9.35 31.69 3.49
CA ALA A 287 -8.97 31.01 4.73
C ALA A 287 -8.63 29.52 4.52
N ASN A 288 -9.10 28.95 3.44
CA ASN A 288 -8.86 27.56 3.06
C ASN A 288 -7.69 27.38 2.07
N LEU A 289 -7.03 28.47 1.67
CA LEU A 289 -5.99 28.44 0.64
C LEU A 289 -4.60 28.64 1.22
N ILE A 290 -3.66 27.85 0.72
CA ILE A 290 -2.23 27.96 0.99
C ILE A 290 -1.51 28.17 -0.34
N HIS A 291 -0.57 29.12 -0.36
CA HIS A 291 0.23 29.45 -1.54
C HIS A 291 1.70 29.07 -1.33
N GLY A 292 2.20 28.22 -2.21
CA GLY A 292 3.59 27.77 -2.22
C GLY A 292 3.85 26.56 -1.32
N THR A 293 4.86 25.80 -1.70
CA THR A 293 5.23 24.52 -1.07
C THR A 293 5.80 24.68 0.34
N ASP A 294 6.49 25.81 0.64
CA ASP A 294 6.99 26.08 1.99
C ASP A 294 5.82 26.31 2.97
N ALA A 295 4.82 27.09 2.55
CA ALA A 295 3.63 27.32 3.37
C ALA A 295 2.80 26.05 3.56
N LEU A 296 2.72 25.19 2.53
CA LEU A 296 2.08 23.88 2.62
C LEU A 296 2.81 23.00 3.65
N ARG A 297 4.13 22.87 3.55
CA ARG A 297 4.94 22.10 4.50
C ARG A 297 4.75 22.61 5.95
N ASP A 298 4.79 23.92 6.15
CA ASP A 298 4.65 24.52 7.48
C ASP A 298 3.22 24.32 8.04
N TRP A 299 2.20 24.31 7.18
CA TRP A 299 0.84 24.00 7.58
C TRP A 299 0.68 22.53 7.95
N MET A 300 1.21 21.59 7.15
CA MET A 300 1.22 20.17 7.45
C MET A 300 1.88 19.89 8.81
N GLN A 301 3.03 20.50 9.05
CA GLN A 301 3.75 20.37 10.33
C GLN A 301 2.91 20.84 11.51
N ARG A 302 2.33 22.06 11.42
CA ARG A 302 1.46 22.58 12.50
C ARG A 302 0.25 21.69 12.74
N THR A 303 -0.41 21.21 11.69
CA THR A 303 -1.57 20.33 11.81
C THR A 303 -1.21 18.99 12.50
N ALA A 304 -0.07 18.42 12.18
CA ALA A 304 0.43 17.21 12.82
C ALA A 304 0.81 17.44 14.29
N ASP A 305 1.50 18.55 14.61
CA ASP A 305 1.90 18.92 15.98
C ASP A 305 0.68 19.18 16.87
N GLU A 306 -0.34 19.86 16.34
CA GLU A 306 -1.63 20.09 17.01
C GLU A 306 -2.35 18.76 17.29
N ALA A 307 -2.39 17.85 16.33
CA ALA A 307 -3.00 16.53 16.52
C ALA A 307 -2.26 15.72 17.60
N ILE A 308 -0.94 15.66 17.58
CA ILE A 308 -0.12 15.00 18.61
C ILE A 308 -0.46 15.57 19.99
N SER A 309 -0.42 16.90 20.12
CA SER A 309 -0.69 17.58 21.39
C SER A 309 -2.10 17.33 21.94
N ALA A 310 -3.09 17.24 21.04
CA ALA A 310 -4.49 17.08 21.42
C ALA A 310 -4.89 15.64 21.77
N LEU A 311 -4.21 14.65 21.17
CA LEU A 311 -4.57 13.24 21.27
C LEU A 311 -3.76 12.48 22.33
N ASP A 312 -2.47 12.87 22.56
CA ASP A 312 -1.59 12.21 23.51
C ASP A 312 -2.12 12.30 24.95
N GLY A 313 -2.14 11.17 25.63
CA GLY A 313 -2.67 11.01 26.99
C GLY A 313 -4.19 11.10 27.12
N ARG A 314 -4.91 11.42 26.03
CA ARG A 314 -6.38 11.47 26.02
C ARG A 314 -7.02 10.29 25.27
N TYR A 315 -6.58 10.03 24.06
CA TYR A 315 -7.11 8.99 23.19
C TYR A 315 -6.09 7.92 22.83
N PHE A 316 -4.81 8.23 23.04
CA PHE A 316 -3.65 7.38 22.80
C PHE A 316 -2.55 7.70 23.81
N THR A 317 -1.69 6.71 24.09
CA THR A 317 -0.45 6.92 24.83
C THR A 317 0.72 6.87 23.85
N LEU A 318 1.23 8.03 23.44
CA LEU A 318 2.33 8.10 22.48
C LEU A 318 3.69 7.86 23.17
N ASP A 319 4.48 6.94 22.61
CA ASP A 319 5.91 6.86 22.99
C ASP A 319 6.56 8.23 22.74
N PRO A 320 7.39 8.75 23.66
CA PRO A 320 8.04 10.05 23.49
C PRO A 320 8.79 10.23 22.16
N ARG A 321 9.33 9.12 21.59
CA ARG A 321 10.04 9.12 20.31
C ARG A 321 9.10 9.29 19.11
N VAL A 322 7.83 8.91 19.25
CA VAL A 322 6.79 9.03 18.23
C VAL A 322 6.14 10.41 18.21
N ARG A 323 6.39 11.26 19.20
CA ARG A 323 5.87 12.64 19.26
C ARG A 323 6.51 13.59 18.22
N THR A 324 7.42 13.08 17.40
CA THR A 324 8.09 13.87 16.36
C THR A 324 7.84 13.28 14.99
N ILE A 325 7.26 14.07 14.10
CA ILE A 325 7.07 13.78 12.68
C ILE A 325 7.57 14.97 11.86
N GLU A 326 8.07 14.74 10.65
CA GLU A 326 8.47 15.79 9.71
C GLU A 326 7.53 15.84 8.50
N GLY A 327 6.96 17.02 8.22
CA GLY A 327 6.26 17.33 6.96
C GLY A 327 7.26 17.65 5.86
N MET A 328 7.18 16.96 4.73
CA MET A 328 8.16 17.04 3.65
C MET A 328 7.47 17.24 2.29
N ILE A 329 8.11 18.02 1.41
CA ILE A 329 7.76 18.02 -0.01
C ILE A 329 8.62 16.97 -0.71
N ALA A 330 7.97 16.06 -1.42
CA ALA A 330 8.65 14.96 -2.11
C ALA A 330 9.53 15.48 -3.26
N PRO A 331 10.70 14.88 -3.50
CA PRO A 331 11.56 15.26 -4.63
C PRO A 331 10.94 14.98 -6.00
N SER A 332 10.03 13.98 -6.08
CA SER A 332 9.31 13.60 -7.30
C SER A 332 7.93 14.25 -7.32
N ALA A 333 7.57 14.82 -8.46
CA ALA A 333 6.24 15.39 -8.69
C ALA A 333 5.14 14.34 -8.96
N THR A 334 5.47 13.04 -9.02
CA THR A 334 4.57 11.98 -9.51
C THR A 334 4.29 10.88 -8.49
N GLY A 335 4.78 10.98 -7.27
CA GLY A 335 4.71 9.89 -6.28
C GLY A 335 3.45 9.84 -5.41
N GLY A 336 2.55 10.81 -5.50
CA GLY A 336 1.40 10.93 -4.59
C GLY A 336 1.79 11.41 -3.19
N ILE A 337 0.92 11.14 -2.21
CA ILE A 337 1.16 11.43 -0.80
C ILE A 337 1.44 10.12 -0.10
N TYR A 338 2.46 10.08 0.77
CA TYR A 338 2.87 8.84 1.44
C TYR A 338 3.63 9.11 2.73
N TYR A 339 3.68 8.09 3.58
CA TYR A 339 4.42 8.11 4.82
C TYR A 339 5.66 7.21 4.76
N THR A 340 6.75 7.63 5.41
CA THR A 340 7.91 6.78 5.69
C THR A 340 8.18 6.72 7.20
N GLY A 341 8.29 5.51 7.73
CA GLY A 341 8.52 5.27 9.16
C GLY A 341 9.83 5.87 9.70
N PRO A 342 9.97 6.01 11.02
CA PRO A 342 11.22 6.41 11.64
C PRO A 342 12.30 5.33 11.42
N SER A 343 13.58 5.71 11.58
CA SER A 343 14.65 4.71 11.68
C SER A 343 14.49 3.89 12.97
N ALA A 344 15.04 2.67 12.99
CA ALA A 344 14.93 1.76 14.13
C ALA A 344 15.45 2.38 15.45
N ASP A 345 16.45 3.25 15.36
CA ASP A 345 17.04 4.00 16.48
C ASP A 345 16.43 5.40 16.72
N PHE A 346 15.39 5.75 15.94
CA PHE A 346 14.77 7.09 15.94
C PHE A 346 15.72 8.26 15.68
N SER A 347 16.93 8.02 15.15
CA SER A 347 17.83 9.09 14.71
C SER A 347 17.24 9.90 13.54
N ARG A 348 16.35 9.30 12.77
CA ARG A 348 15.47 9.94 11.78
C ARG A 348 14.02 9.72 12.19
N PRO A 349 13.24 10.80 12.37
CA PRO A 349 11.80 10.67 12.68
C PRO A 349 11.00 10.14 11.48
N GLY A 350 9.75 9.78 11.72
CA GLY A 350 8.79 9.52 10.67
C GLY A 350 8.55 10.75 9.80
N ARG A 351 8.21 10.55 8.52
CA ARG A 351 8.01 11.61 7.54
C ARG A 351 6.76 11.40 6.72
N MET A 352 5.92 12.43 6.61
CA MET A 352 4.84 12.50 5.64
C MET A 352 5.31 13.31 4.43
N TRP A 353 5.12 12.78 3.24
CA TRP A 353 5.62 13.32 2.00
C TRP A 353 4.48 13.75 1.08
N TRP A 354 4.58 14.97 0.55
CA TRP A 354 3.65 15.51 -0.43
C TRP A 354 4.33 15.68 -1.78
N SER A 355 3.94 14.88 -2.78
CA SER A 355 4.34 15.12 -4.16
C SER A 355 3.48 16.25 -4.73
N VAL A 356 4.13 17.31 -5.19
CA VAL A 356 3.46 18.45 -5.80
C VAL A 356 3.69 18.43 -7.30
N PRO A 357 2.63 18.30 -8.13
CA PRO A 357 2.75 18.37 -9.59
C PRO A 357 3.36 19.69 -10.05
N GLU A 358 4.09 19.67 -11.17
CA GLU A 358 4.71 20.86 -11.73
C GLU A 358 3.66 21.94 -12.03
N GLY A 359 3.92 23.17 -11.59
CA GLY A 359 3.02 24.32 -11.78
C GLY A 359 1.90 24.44 -10.74
N VAL A 360 1.70 23.48 -9.84
CA VAL A 360 0.75 23.61 -8.73
C VAL A 360 1.38 24.45 -7.62
N THR A 361 0.75 25.57 -7.31
CA THR A 361 1.23 26.52 -6.30
C THR A 361 0.17 26.90 -5.27
N GLU A 362 -1.04 26.37 -5.40
CA GLU A 362 -2.18 26.64 -4.51
C GLU A 362 -2.76 25.32 -4.02
N PHE A 363 -3.04 25.24 -2.71
CA PHE A 363 -3.52 24.04 -2.04
C PHE A 363 -4.71 24.38 -1.14
N THR A 364 -5.66 23.46 -1.04
CA THR A 364 -6.90 23.62 -0.25
C THR A 364 -6.78 22.88 1.08
N THR A 365 -6.74 23.61 2.20
CA THR A 365 -6.58 23.02 3.54
C THR A 365 -7.74 22.12 3.95
N TRP A 366 -8.97 22.45 3.54
CA TRP A 366 -10.15 21.69 3.90
C TRP A 366 -10.12 20.26 3.32
N GLN A 367 -9.53 20.07 2.15
CA GLN A 367 -9.39 18.77 1.50
C GLN A 367 -8.17 18.00 2.02
N GLU A 368 -7.05 18.70 2.22
CA GLU A 368 -5.77 18.08 2.57
C GLU A 368 -5.68 17.67 4.06
N LYS A 369 -6.48 18.25 4.95
CA LYS A 369 -6.35 18.01 6.39
C LYS A 369 -6.56 16.55 6.78
N THR A 370 -7.53 15.87 6.17
CA THR A 370 -7.76 14.44 6.42
C THR A 370 -6.54 13.61 6.02
N THR A 371 -5.84 13.99 4.94
CA THR A 371 -4.62 13.32 4.50
C THR A 371 -3.46 13.53 5.49
N VAL A 372 -3.35 14.71 6.11
CA VAL A 372 -2.37 14.92 7.20
C VAL A 372 -2.65 13.99 8.38
N HIS A 373 -3.91 13.74 8.72
CA HIS A 373 -4.27 12.79 9.77
C HIS A 373 -4.06 11.33 9.35
N HIS A 374 -4.27 11.01 8.08
CA HIS A 374 -4.01 9.69 7.49
C HIS A 374 -2.52 9.32 7.56
N GLU A 375 -1.65 10.21 7.06
CA GLU A 375 -0.20 9.98 7.04
C GLU A 375 0.47 10.23 8.40
N GLY A 376 -0.10 11.16 9.17
CA GLY A 376 0.42 11.62 10.46
C GLY A 376 -0.20 10.91 11.65
N VAL A 377 -0.70 11.72 12.59
CA VAL A 377 -1.36 11.26 13.82
C VAL A 377 -2.85 11.62 13.73
N PRO A 378 -3.74 10.64 14.00
CA PRO A 378 -3.49 9.30 14.56
C PRO A 378 -3.28 8.16 13.55
N GLY A 379 -3.01 8.47 12.27
CA GLY A 379 -2.86 7.49 11.20
C GLY A 379 -1.52 6.74 11.17
N HIS A 380 -0.90 6.68 9.98
CA HIS A 380 0.30 5.86 9.74
C HIS A 380 1.47 6.15 10.67
N HIS A 381 1.73 7.44 10.97
CA HIS A 381 2.85 7.78 11.86
C HIS A 381 2.68 7.20 13.25
N LEU A 382 1.49 7.29 13.83
CA LEU A 382 1.23 6.71 15.14
C LEU A 382 1.39 5.18 15.08
N GLN A 383 0.76 4.51 14.12
CA GLN A 383 0.78 3.05 14.01
C GLN A 383 2.19 2.49 13.79
N VAL A 384 2.89 2.99 12.77
CA VAL A 384 4.24 2.51 12.41
C VAL A 384 5.25 2.93 13.46
N GLY A 385 5.16 4.16 13.98
CA GLY A 385 6.04 4.67 15.02
C GLY A 385 5.95 3.85 16.31
N GLN A 386 4.72 3.53 16.77
CA GLN A 386 4.51 2.67 17.94
C GLN A 386 5.06 1.24 17.72
N ALA A 387 4.90 0.68 16.52
CA ALA A 387 5.48 -0.62 16.20
C ALA A 387 7.01 -0.60 16.26
N VAL A 388 7.66 0.45 15.72
CA VAL A 388 9.12 0.63 15.84
C VAL A 388 9.54 0.83 17.29
N ALA A 389 8.75 1.58 18.09
CA ALA A 389 9.02 1.77 19.51
C ALA A 389 8.94 0.46 20.31
N GLN A 390 8.18 -0.53 19.84
CA GLN A 390 8.05 -1.87 20.41
C GLN A 390 9.08 -2.89 19.86
N ALA A 391 10.02 -2.49 19.02
CA ALA A 391 11.00 -3.41 18.39
C ALA A 391 11.80 -4.27 19.40
N GLU A 392 11.92 -3.83 20.67
CA GLU A 392 12.54 -4.63 21.73
C GLU A 392 11.69 -5.83 22.20
N ASN A 393 10.39 -5.81 21.86
CA ASN A 393 9.41 -6.84 22.24
C ASN A 393 8.96 -7.69 21.03
N LEU A 394 9.30 -7.26 19.81
CA LEU A 394 8.95 -7.92 18.55
C LEU A 394 10.22 -8.42 17.85
N ASN A 395 10.16 -9.59 17.23
CA ASN A 395 11.22 -10.04 16.33
C ASN A 395 11.22 -9.23 15.01
N ARG A 396 12.29 -9.34 14.19
CA ARG A 396 12.41 -8.59 12.93
C ARG A 396 11.28 -8.90 11.95
N TRP A 397 10.79 -10.14 11.91
CA TRP A 397 9.69 -10.48 11.01
C TRP A 397 8.43 -9.66 11.34
N ARG A 398 8.08 -9.56 12.64
CA ARG A 398 6.93 -8.78 13.12
C ARG A 398 7.11 -7.26 12.93
N SER A 399 8.31 -6.77 13.16
CA SER A 399 8.58 -5.32 13.15
C SER A 399 8.93 -4.76 11.78
N LEU A 400 9.44 -5.57 10.84
CA LEU A 400 9.95 -5.10 9.55
C LEU A 400 9.23 -5.71 8.34
N VAL A 401 8.79 -6.97 8.43
CA VAL A 401 8.32 -7.75 7.26
C VAL A 401 6.80 -7.90 7.26
N CYS A 402 6.20 -8.16 8.42
CA CYS A 402 4.76 -8.39 8.53
C CYS A 402 3.98 -7.09 8.28
N TRP A 403 3.62 -6.87 7.03
CA TRP A 403 2.74 -5.77 6.63
C TRP A 403 1.47 -6.31 5.99
N VAL A 404 0.32 -5.75 6.37
CA VAL A 404 -0.99 -6.09 5.82
C VAL A 404 -1.73 -4.79 5.47
N SER A 405 -2.06 -4.61 4.20
CA SER A 405 -2.69 -3.38 3.70
C SER A 405 -3.96 -3.01 4.47
N GLY A 406 -4.88 -3.96 4.66
CA GLY A 406 -6.12 -3.71 5.41
C GLY A 406 -5.90 -3.37 6.89
N HIS A 407 -4.79 -3.82 7.49
CA HIS A 407 -4.39 -3.39 8.83
C HIS A 407 -3.90 -1.95 8.82
N GLY A 408 -2.95 -1.60 7.94
CA GLY A 408 -2.35 -0.27 7.88
C GLY A 408 -3.30 0.80 7.32
N GLU A 409 -3.82 0.58 6.13
CA GLU A 409 -4.72 1.51 5.45
C GLU A 409 -6.10 1.58 6.12
N GLY A 410 -6.58 0.44 6.63
CA GLY A 410 -7.81 0.39 7.40
C GLY A 410 -7.71 1.18 8.70
N TRP A 411 -6.57 1.09 9.39
CA TRP A 411 -6.27 1.93 10.54
C TRP A 411 -6.25 3.41 10.18
N ALA A 412 -5.57 3.80 9.10
CA ALA A 412 -5.45 5.21 8.70
C ALA A 412 -6.82 5.81 8.33
N LEU A 413 -7.70 5.05 7.65
CA LEU A 413 -9.08 5.49 7.41
C LEU A 413 -9.93 5.54 8.68
N TYR A 414 -9.76 4.59 9.59
CA TYR A 414 -10.37 4.62 10.91
C TYR A 414 -9.91 5.86 11.69
N ALA A 415 -8.62 6.19 11.62
CA ALA A 415 -8.03 7.38 12.21
C ALA A 415 -8.65 8.69 11.68
N GLU A 416 -8.91 8.78 10.36
CA GLU A 416 -9.63 9.92 9.78
C GLU A 416 -11.04 10.09 10.39
N ARG A 417 -11.79 8.99 10.53
CA ARG A 417 -13.12 9.01 11.18
C ARG A 417 -13.04 9.36 12.66
N LEU A 418 -12.03 8.89 13.38
CA LEU A 418 -11.82 9.27 14.78
C LEU A 418 -11.63 10.77 14.94
N MET A 419 -10.93 11.45 14.02
CA MET A 419 -10.76 12.90 14.08
C MET A 419 -12.10 13.64 13.94
N ASP A 420 -13.03 13.13 13.14
CA ASP A 420 -14.41 13.62 13.08
C ASP A 420 -15.19 13.31 14.37
N GLU A 421 -15.16 12.05 14.86
CA GLU A 421 -15.81 11.64 16.10
C GLU A 421 -15.33 12.45 17.31
N PHE A 422 -14.04 12.81 17.35
CA PHE A 422 -13.46 13.63 18.42
C PHE A 422 -13.71 15.14 18.27
N GLY A 423 -14.33 15.57 17.17
CA GLY A 423 -14.69 16.97 16.92
C GLY A 423 -13.51 17.86 16.46
N PHE A 424 -12.49 17.28 15.82
CA PHE A 424 -11.35 18.03 15.30
C PHE A 424 -11.53 18.52 13.86
N LEU A 425 -12.62 18.13 13.18
CA LEU A 425 -12.89 18.56 11.82
C LEU A 425 -14.05 19.58 11.80
N ASN A 426 -13.85 20.71 11.14
CA ASN A 426 -14.90 21.64 10.81
C ASN A 426 -15.75 21.11 9.62
N PRO A 427 -16.92 21.70 9.28
CA PRO A 427 -17.75 21.19 8.19
C PRO A 427 -17.05 21.07 6.84
N GLY A 428 -16.14 22.00 6.48
CA GLY A 428 -15.37 21.93 5.24
C GLY A 428 -14.35 20.77 5.25
N GLU A 429 -13.59 20.62 6.33
CA GLU A 429 -12.64 19.54 6.54
C GLU A 429 -13.32 18.16 6.59
N ARG A 430 -14.51 18.10 7.19
CA ARG A 430 -15.36 16.89 7.18
C ARG A 430 -15.81 16.54 5.77
N LEU A 431 -16.13 17.54 4.93
CA LEU A 431 -16.45 17.29 3.52
C LEU A 431 -15.27 16.70 2.77
N GLY A 432 -14.03 17.15 3.04
CA GLY A 432 -12.81 16.60 2.49
C GLY A 432 -12.58 15.14 2.90
N MET A 433 -12.78 14.82 4.18
CA MET A 433 -12.72 13.43 4.66
C MET A 433 -13.76 12.54 3.95
N LEU A 434 -15.01 13.01 3.82
CA LEU A 434 -16.09 12.26 3.15
C LEU A 434 -15.80 12.06 1.65
N ASP A 435 -15.13 13.00 0.98
CA ASP A 435 -14.69 12.83 -0.42
C ASP A 435 -13.70 11.66 -0.54
N GLY A 436 -12.72 11.61 0.35
CA GLY A 436 -11.82 10.47 0.48
C GLY A 436 -12.54 9.15 0.76
N GLN A 437 -13.48 9.14 1.69
CA GLN A 437 -14.28 7.96 2.04
C GLN A 437 -15.16 7.48 0.86
N ARG A 438 -15.73 8.42 0.09
CA ARG A 438 -16.54 8.11 -1.10
C ARG A 438 -15.71 7.42 -2.18
N LEU A 439 -14.49 7.88 -2.43
CA LEU A 439 -13.55 7.17 -3.31
C LEU A 439 -13.33 5.72 -2.84
N ARG A 440 -13.09 5.51 -1.53
CA ARG A 440 -12.81 4.18 -0.97
C ARG A 440 -14.04 3.27 -1.05
N ALA A 441 -15.25 3.80 -0.86
CA ALA A 441 -16.50 3.04 -1.06
C ALA A 441 -16.73 2.68 -2.54
N THR A 442 -16.41 3.59 -3.45
CA THR A 442 -16.44 3.33 -4.90
C THR A 442 -15.48 2.20 -5.29
N ARG A 443 -14.29 2.13 -4.68
CA ARG A 443 -13.32 1.04 -4.89
C ARG A 443 -13.90 -0.32 -4.47
N VAL A 444 -14.62 -0.40 -3.35
CA VAL A 444 -15.26 -1.65 -2.89
C VAL A 444 -16.27 -2.16 -3.92
N VAL A 445 -17.16 -1.27 -4.38
CA VAL A 445 -18.19 -1.63 -5.37
C VAL A 445 -17.56 -2.07 -6.69
N LEU A 446 -16.58 -1.32 -7.17
CA LEU A 446 -15.92 -1.57 -8.45
C LEU A 446 -15.14 -2.90 -8.44
N ASP A 447 -14.28 -3.07 -7.46
CA ASP A 447 -13.33 -4.18 -7.39
C ASP A 447 -14.06 -5.53 -7.23
N LEU A 448 -14.91 -5.66 -6.19
CA LEU A 448 -15.75 -6.84 -6.04
C LEU A 448 -16.72 -7.01 -7.23
N GLY A 449 -17.24 -5.90 -7.74
CA GLY A 449 -18.16 -5.87 -8.86
C GLY A 449 -17.60 -6.56 -10.10
N VAL A 450 -16.45 -6.12 -10.55
CA VAL A 450 -15.79 -6.65 -11.76
C VAL A 450 -15.26 -8.05 -11.53
N HIS A 451 -14.45 -8.23 -10.49
CA HIS A 451 -13.70 -9.47 -10.30
C HIS A 451 -14.58 -10.66 -9.95
N LEU A 452 -15.77 -10.42 -9.40
CA LEU A 452 -16.74 -11.47 -9.04
C LEU A 452 -17.98 -11.52 -9.98
N GLY A 453 -18.03 -10.66 -11.01
CA GLY A 453 -19.13 -10.62 -11.96
C GLY A 453 -20.47 -10.22 -11.34
N LYS A 454 -20.47 -9.26 -10.42
CA LYS A 454 -21.67 -8.76 -9.75
C LYS A 454 -22.55 -7.94 -10.69
N PRO A 455 -23.86 -7.82 -10.41
CA PRO A 455 -24.74 -6.97 -11.18
C PRO A 455 -24.33 -5.50 -11.06
N ALA A 456 -24.26 -4.82 -12.20
CA ALA A 456 -24.06 -3.38 -12.27
C ALA A 456 -25.38 -2.64 -12.05
N PHE A 457 -25.30 -1.39 -11.60
CA PHE A 457 -26.49 -0.57 -11.37
C PHE A 457 -27.27 -0.29 -12.65
N ASP A 458 -28.59 -0.26 -12.58
CA ASP A 458 -29.49 0.03 -13.72
C ASP A 458 -29.16 1.36 -14.38
N ARG A 459 -28.75 2.39 -13.61
CA ARG A 459 -28.33 3.70 -14.11
C ARG A 459 -27.11 3.64 -15.05
N TYR A 460 -26.33 2.55 -15.01
CA TYR A 460 -25.21 2.27 -15.90
C TYR A 460 -25.54 1.19 -16.95
N GLY A 461 -26.82 0.86 -17.13
CA GLY A 461 -27.30 -0.08 -18.13
C GLY A 461 -27.44 -1.52 -17.64
N GLY A 462 -27.30 -1.79 -16.34
CA GLY A 462 -27.48 -3.11 -15.75
C GLY A 462 -26.49 -4.17 -16.27
N GLY A 463 -26.86 -5.45 -16.16
CA GLY A 463 -25.98 -6.57 -16.52
C GLY A 463 -24.84 -6.73 -15.51
N ILE A 464 -23.68 -7.23 -15.94
CA ILE A 464 -22.48 -7.34 -15.10
C ILE A 464 -21.60 -6.10 -15.25
N TRP A 465 -20.77 -5.82 -14.22
CA TRP A 465 -19.76 -4.75 -14.29
C TRP A 465 -18.72 -5.06 -15.39
N ASP A 466 -18.39 -4.04 -16.15
CA ASP A 466 -17.35 -4.00 -17.17
C ASP A 466 -16.59 -2.67 -17.10
N TYR A 467 -15.57 -2.50 -17.93
CA TYR A 467 -14.72 -1.32 -17.95
C TYR A 467 -15.51 -0.01 -18.08
N ASP A 468 -16.45 0.06 -19.03
CA ASP A 468 -17.18 1.31 -19.33
C ASP A 468 -18.11 1.71 -18.17
N LYS A 469 -18.76 0.76 -17.54
CA LYS A 469 -19.59 0.99 -16.36
C LYS A 469 -18.75 1.40 -15.15
N CYS A 470 -17.60 0.77 -14.95
CA CYS A 470 -16.66 1.16 -13.90
C CYS A 470 -16.11 2.56 -14.12
N TRP A 471 -15.82 2.93 -15.36
CA TRP A 471 -15.42 4.27 -15.73
C TRP A 471 -16.49 5.31 -15.39
N GLN A 472 -17.76 5.03 -15.71
CA GLN A 472 -18.88 5.90 -15.35
C GLN A 472 -19.04 6.01 -13.83
N LEU A 473 -18.98 4.88 -13.11
CA LEU A 473 -19.05 4.87 -11.64
C LEU A 473 -17.99 5.78 -11.01
N LEU A 474 -16.73 5.68 -11.47
CA LEU A 474 -15.64 6.51 -10.96
C LEU A 474 -15.88 7.99 -11.27
N ARG A 475 -16.24 8.35 -12.48
CA ARG A 475 -16.50 9.74 -12.87
C ARG A 475 -17.64 10.38 -12.08
N ASP A 476 -18.66 9.60 -11.72
CA ASP A 476 -19.82 10.11 -10.96
C ASP A 476 -19.50 10.29 -9.47
N ASN A 477 -18.46 9.62 -8.96
CA ASN A 477 -18.23 9.55 -7.51
C ASN A 477 -16.86 10.09 -7.06
N VAL A 478 -15.94 10.40 -7.98
CA VAL A 478 -14.57 10.77 -7.64
C VAL A 478 -14.17 12.06 -8.34
N ALA A 479 -13.83 13.08 -7.58
CA ALA A 479 -13.32 14.37 -8.08
C ALA A 479 -11.81 14.28 -8.30
N MET A 480 -11.39 13.68 -9.43
CA MET A 480 -9.99 13.48 -9.79
C MET A 480 -9.78 13.82 -11.27
N GLU A 481 -8.56 14.26 -11.63
CA GLU A 481 -8.19 14.52 -13.04
C GLU A 481 -8.33 13.24 -13.87
N GLU A 482 -8.75 13.37 -15.15
CA GLU A 482 -9.18 12.24 -15.98
C GLU A 482 -8.07 11.20 -16.19
N ASN A 483 -6.82 11.62 -16.41
CA ASN A 483 -5.71 10.68 -16.63
C ASN A 483 -5.37 9.91 -15.35
N GLN A 484 -5.43 10.60 -14.19
CA GLN A 484 -5.24 9.96 -12.90
C GLN A 484 -6.37 8.98 -12.58
N LEU A 485 -7.61 9.37 -12.87
CA LEU A 485 -8.78 8.50 -12.70
C LEU A 485 -8.69 7.24 -13.58
N ARG A 486 -8.17 7.38 -14.80
CA ARG A 486 -7.91 6.26 -15.72
C ARG A 486 -6.81 5.34 -15.20
N PHE A 487 -5.73 5.91 -14.68
CA PHE A 487 -4.67 5.13 -14.03
C PHE A 487 -5.22 4.33 -12.84
N GLU A 488 -6.04 4.93 -12.00
CA GLU A 488 -6.69 4.27 -10.87
C GLU A 488 -7.63 3.14 -11.34
N LEU A 489 -8.44 3.37 -12.37
CA LEU A 489 -9.28 2.29 -12.92
C LEU A 489 -8.44 1.10 -13.39
N HIS A 490 -7.37 1.34 -14.14
CA HIS A 490 -6.47 0.27 -14.59
C HIS A 490 -5.79 -0.44 -13.43
N ARG A 491 -5.45 0.29 -12.35
CA ARG A 491 -4.93 -0.28 -11.10
C ARG A 491 -5.94 -1.24 -10.49
N TYR A 492 -7.19 -0.85 -10.32
CA TYR A 492 -8.22 -1.70 -9.71
C TYR A 492 -8.51 -2.95 -10.54
N LEU A 493 -8.52 -2.82 -11.86
CA LEU A 493 -8.73 -3.95 -12.76
C LEU A 493 -7.51 -4.89 -12.87
N GLY A 494 -6.31 -4.39 -12.62
CA GLY A 494 -5.06 -5.16 -12.71
C GLY A 494 -4.54 -5.71 -11.39
N TRP A 495 -5.02 -5.18 -10.25
CA TRP A 495 -4.52 -5.51 -8.91
C TRP A 495 -5.68 -5.80 -7.95
N ALA A 496 -6.36 -6.90 -8.23
CA ALA A 496 -7.59 -7.32 -7.54
C ALA A 496 -7.41 -7.43 -6.02
N GLY A 497 -8.38 -6.94 -5.26
CA GLY A 497 -8.43 -7.03 -3.80
C GLY A 497 -7.63 -5.96 -3.05
N GLN A 498 -6.72 -5.22 -3.71
CA GLN A 498 -5.93 -4.20 -3.03
C GLN A 498 -6.76 -2.94 -2.73
N ALA A 499 -7.40 -2.40 -3.75
CA ALA A 499 -8.12 -1.13 -3.63
C ALA A 499 -9.26 -1.13 -2.58
N PRO A 500 -10.03 -2.21 -2.40
CA PRO A 500 -11.08 -2.26 -1.38
C PRO A 500 -10.56 -2.48 0.04
N SER A 501 -9.28 -2.88 0.21
CA SER A 501 -8.70 -3.20 1.53
C SER A 501 -8.70 -2.01 2.50
N TYR A 502 -8.73 -0.79 2.00
CA TYR A 502 -8.84 0.45 2.77
C TYR A 502 -10.14 0.50 3.59
N LEU A 503 -11.28 0.57 2.91
CA LEU A 503 -12.57 0.71 3.58
C LEU A 503 -13.04 -0.57 4.27
N ILE A 504 -12.73 -1.73 3.69
CA ILE A 504 -13.01 -3.02 4.34
C ILE A 504 -12.15 -3.16 5.60
N GLY A 505 -10.89 -2.75 5.54
CA GLY A 505 -10.00 -2.71 6.70
C GLY A 505 -10.53 -1.80 7.80
N GLN A 506 -10.97 -0.58 7.47
CA GLN A 506 -11.63 0.33 8.40
C GLN A 506 -12.84 -0.34 9.07
N ARG A 507 -13.73 -0.95 8.28
CA ARG A 507 -14.89 -1.68 8.80
C ARG A 507 -14.50 -2.74 9.82
N ILE A 508 -13.45 -3.51 9.53
CA ILE A 508 -12.96 -4.55 10.44
C ILE A 508 -12.39 -3.93 11.72
N TRP A 509 -11.65 -2.83 11.64
CA TRP A 509 -11.16 -2.08 12.81
C TRP A 509 -12.32 -1.59 13.69
N GLU A 510 -13.36 -1.01 13.09
CA GLU A 510 -14.57 -0.56 13.79
C GLU A 510 -15.29 -1.73 14.46
N GLN A 511 -15.42 -2.86 13.77
CA GLN A 511 -16.00 -4.08 14.34
C GLN A 511 -15.22 -4.61 15.54
N ILE A 512 -13.87 -4.62 15.47
CA ILE A 512 -13.01 -5.05 16.57
C ILE A 512 -13.17 -4.12 17.78
N ARG A 513 -13.21 -2.80 17.56
CA ARG A 513 -13.49 -1.81 18.62
C ARG A 513 -14.87 -2.04 19.25
N ASP A 514 -15.88 -2.20 18.43
CA ASP A 514 -17.25 -2.37 18.90
C ASP A 514 -17.43 -3.70 19.66
N ASP A 515 -16.75 -4.76 19.22
CA ASP A 515 -16.73 -6.04 19.92
C ASP A 515 -16.04 -5.90 21.29
N ALA A 516 -14.93 -5.18 21.37
CA ALA A 516 -14.24 -4.90 22.64
C ALA A 516 -15.13 -4.07 23.57
N ASN A 517 -15.78 -3.04 23.05
CA ASN A 517 -16.73 -2.22 23.82
C ASN A 517 -17.92 -3.05 24.36
N ARG A 518 -18.51 -3.92 23.53
CA ARG A 518 -19.60 -4.82 23.98
C ARG A 518 -19.19 -5.79 25.08
N ARG A 519 -17.95 -6.31 25.02
CA ARG A 519 -17.42 -7.22 26.03
C ARG A 519 -17.13 -6.53 27.35
N SER A 520 -16.48 -5.36 27.28
CA SER A 520 -16.08 -4.60 28.49
C SER A 520 -17.23 -3.78 29.09
N GLY A 521 -18.27 -3.45 28.31
CA GLY A 521 -19.41 -2.66 28.76
C GLY A 521 -19.00 -1.33 29.37
N GLN A 522 -19.31 -1.10 30.66
CA GLN A 522 -18.97 0.17 31.35
C GLN A 522 -17.48 0.32 31.66
N ASP A 523 -16.72 -0.75 31.57
CA ASP A 523 -15.26 -0.74 31.82
C ASP A 523 -14.45 -0.52 30.53
N PHE A 524 -15.10 -0.26 29.39
CA PHE A 524 -14.42 0.02 28.13
C PHE A 524 -13.70 1.36 28.18
N ASP A 525 -12.38 1.34 27.99
CA ASP A 525 -11.55 2.52 27.78
C ASP A 525 -10.99 2.51 26.36
N LEU A 526 -11.34 3.53 25.59
CA LEU A 526 -10.96 3.64 24.18
C LEU A 526 -9.44 3.81 24.01
N ARG A 527 -8.78 4.53 24.90
CA ARG A 527 -7.33 4.71 24.88
C ARG A 527 -6.61 3.38 25.14
N ASP A 528 -7.03 2.66 26.18
CA ASP A 528 -6.44 1.34 26.51
C ASP A 528 -6.64 0.35 25.36
N PHE A 529 -7.80 0.40 24.68
CA PHE A 529 -8.04 -0.40 23.47
C PHE A 529 -7.03 -0.04 22.36
N HIS A 530 -6.86 1.24 22.06
CA HIS A 530 -5.93 1.69 21.02
C HIS A 530 -4.48 1.34 21.37
N ASP A 531 -4.07 1.59 22.60
CA ASP A 531 -2.71 1.31 23.07
C ASP A 531 -2.37 -0.18 22.94
N ARG A 532 -3.29 -1.09 23.32
CA ARG A 532 -3.13 -2.52 23.12
C ARG A 532 -3.06 -2.90 21.64
N ALA A 533 -3.96 -2.35 20.83
CA ALA A 533 -4.02 -2.65 19.40
C ALA A 533 -2.76 -2.18 18.62
N LEU A 534 -2.17 -1.06 19.02
CA LEU A 534 -0.95 -0.54 18.42
C LEU A 534 0.32 -1.24 18.91
N ALA A 535 0.30 -1.74 20.15
CA ALA A 535 1.45 -2.43 20.75
C ALA A 535 1.80 -3.77 20.08
N VAL A 536 0.81 -4.41 19.43
CA VAL A 536 1.03 -5.70 18.75
C VAL A 536 1.65 -5.58 17.36
N GLY A 537 1.84 -4.35 16.83
CA GLY A 537 2.37 -4.14 15.48
C GLY A 537 1.41 -4.58 14.37
N SER A 538 1.88 -4.62 13.11
CA SER A 538 1.04 -5.04 11.98
C SER A 538 0.73 -6.53 12.04
N LEU A 539 -0.54 -6.88 11.78
CA LEU A 539 -1.06 -8.24 11.84
C LEU A 539 -2.11 -8.47 10.73
N PRO A 540 -2.30 -9.72 10.28
CA PRO A 540 -3.53 -10.11 9.60
C PRO A 540 -4.75 -9.74 10.46
N LEU A 541 -5.79 -9.15 9.85
CA LEU A 541 -6.92 -8.60 10.62
C LEU A 541 -7.71 -9.67 11.39
N ASP A 542 -7.77 -10.93 10.90
CA ASP A 542 -8.37 -12.02 11.68
C ASP A 542 -7.53 -12.34 12.93
N VAL A 543 -6.18 -12.34 12.80
CA VAL A 543 -5.28 -12.53 13.95
C VAL A 543 -5.40 -11.36 14.93
N LEU A 544 -5.46 -10.12 14.44
CA LEU A 544 -5.68 -8.95 15.30
C LEU A 544 -7.00 -9.06 16.08
N ARG A 545 -8.07 -9.50 15.42
CA ARG A 545 -9.37 -9.72 16.08
C ARG A 545 -9.28 -10.75 17.21
N GLU A 546 -8.57 -11.86 16.98
CA GLU A 546 -8.37 -12.90 17.99
C GLU A 546 -7.56 -12.38 19.18
N VAL A 547 -6.46 -11.66 18.92
CA VAL A 547 -5.59 -11.06 19.96
C VAL A 547 -6.35 -10.06 20.84
N LEU A 548 -7.18 -9.22 20.23
CA LEU A 548 -7.95 -8.21 20.97
C LEU A 548 -9.28 -8.74 21.53
N ALA A 549 -9.62 -10.00 21.23
CA ALA A 549 -10.76 -10.69 21.83
C ALA A 549 -10.45 -11.29 23.21
N GLY A 550 -9.19 -11.65 23.48
CA GLY A 550 -8.71 -12.15 24.77
C GLY A 550 -8.41 -11.03 25.72
#